data_a2df57d7c6b3a10d73e336c40157915b
#
_entry.id   a2df57d7c6b3a10d73e336c40157915b
#
_cell.length_a   1.000
_cell.length_b   1.000
_cell.length_c   1.000
_cell.angle_alpha   90.00
_cell.angle_beta   90.00
_cell.angle_gamma   90.00
#
_symmetry.space_group_name_H-M   'P 1'
#
loop_
_entity.id
_entity.type
_entity.pdbx_description
1 polymer ?
#
loop_
_entity_poly.entity_id
_entity_poly.type
_entity_poly.pdbx_seq_one_letter_code
_entity_poly.pdbx_strand_id
1 'polypeptide(L)'
;MTSTLIGKQAVVIGAGMGGLTAAGALADRFDQVVVLERDTLPSEPAYRAGTPQARHVHALLLSGQRALSELFPGFEQDLARAGAVPLRAGLDVRLERPGYDPFPQRDLGWCSYAVSRPAI
;
A
#
# COMPACT_ATOMS: atom_id res chain seq x y z
N MET A 1 -12.38 11.32 20.65
CA MET A 1 -11.69 10.57 21.73
C MET A 1 -10.23 10.96 21.69
N THR A 2 -9.73 11.59 22.76
CA THR A 2 -8.30 11.87 22.88
C THR A 2 -7.57 10.54 23.05
N SER A 3 -6.79 10.15 22.05
CA SER A 3 -5.93 8.97 22.13
C SER A 3 -4.93 9.19 23.27
N THR A 4 -4.91 8.31 24.25
CA THR A 4 -3.90 8.38 25.32
C THR A 4 -2.56 7.95 24.75
N LEU A 5 -1.59 8.87 24.76
CA LEU A 5 -0.22 8.57 24.34
C LEU A 5 0.38 7.52 25.28
N ILE A 6 1.08 6.55 24.70
CA ILE A 6 1.78 5.50 25.45
C ILE A 6 3.25 5.81 25.67
N GLY A 7 3.78 6.85 25.01
CA GLY A 7 5.17 7.29 25.17
C GLY A 7 5.48 8.57 24.42
N LYS A 8 6.68 9.11 24.67
CA LYS A 8 7.14 10.34 24.02
C LYS A 8 7.69 10.08 22.61
N GLN A 9 8.39 8.99 22.42
CA GLN A 9 9.04 8.71 21.13
C GLN A 9 9.00 7.23 20.82
N ALA A 10 8.68 6.92 19.56
CA ALA A 10 8.88 5.61 18.96
C ALA A 10 9.94 5.71 17.84
N VAL A 11 10.73 4.65 17.68
CA VAL A 11 11.72 4.55 16.60
C VAL A 11 11.37 3.31 15.77
N VAL A 12 11.24 3.53 14.45
CA VAL A 12 10.99 2.48 13.46
C VAL A 12 12.24 2.35 12.59
N ILE A 13 12.75 1.14 12.42
CA ILE A 13 13.92 0.88 11.59
C ILE A 13 13.47 0.32 10.24
N GLY A 14 13.78 1.06 9.19
CA GLY A 14 13.43 0.77 7.79
C GLY A 14 12.18 1.51 7.33
N ALA A 15 12.25 2.11 6.13
CA ALA A 15 11.13 2.78 5.46
C ALA A 15 10.59 1.96 4.28
N GLY A 16 10.56 0.64 4.42
CA GLY A 16 9.79 -0.23 3.54
C GLY A 16 8.31 -0.26 3.96
N MET A 17 7.49 -1.04 3.26
CA MET A 17 6.06 -1.18 3.55
C MET A 17 5.79 -1.49 5.03
N GLY A 18 6.51 -2.45 5.62
CA GLY A 18 6.34 -2.82 7.03
C GLY A 18 6.70 -1.69 7.99
N GLY A 19 7.79 -0.95 7.73
CA GLY A 19 8.19 0.17 8.57
C GLY A 19 7.23 1.35 8.47
N LEU A 20 6.80 1.70 7.27
CA LEU A 20 5.85 2.81 7.07
C LEU A 20 4.48 2.51 7.68
N THR A 21 3.97 1.28 7.54
CA THR A 21 2.70 0.87 8.19
C THR A 21 2.83 0.85 9.71
N ALA A 22 3.96 0.39 10.25
CA ALA A 22 4.25 0.46 11.68
C ALA A 22 4.29 1.92 12.17
N ALA A 23 4.96 2.81 11.44
CA ALA A 23 5.02 4.23 11.76
C ALA A 23 3.62 4.86 11.76
N GLY A 24 2.79 4.54 10.75
CA GLY A 24 1.39 4.97 10.68
C GLY A 24 0.57 4.50 11.89
N ALA A 25 0.68 3.23 12.26
CA ALA A 25 -0.02 2.67 13.43
C ALA A 25 0.43 3.28 14.77
N LEU A 26 1.66 3.79 14.84
CA LEU A 26 2.23 4.41 16.03
C LEU A 26 1.96 5.92 16.12
N ALA A 27 1.60 6.57 15.02
CA ALA A 27 1.49 8.03 14.93
C ALA A 27 0.53 8.63 15.95
N ASP A 28 -0.58 7.96 16.25
CA ASP A 28 -1.57 8.39 17.25
C ASP A 28 -1.27 7.94 18.68
N ARG A 29 -0.14 7.24 18.88
CA ARG A 29 0.21 6.62 20.17
C ARG A 29 1.44 7.24 20.82
N PHE A 30 2.24 7.98 20.06
CA PHE A 30 3.47 8.63 20.53
C PHE A 30 3.47 10.09 20.12
N ASP A 31 4.14 10.93 20.92
CA ASP A 31 4.33 12.36 20.58
C ASP A 31 5.16 12.50 19.29
N GLN A 32 6.09 11.58 19.09
CA GLN A 32 6.98 11.58 17.92
C GLN A 32 7.23 10.15 17.45
N VAL A 33 7.19 9.94 16.14
CA VAL A 33 7.65 8.70 15.49
C VAL A 33 8.81 9.04 14.57
N VAL A 34 9.97 8.42 14.81
CA VAL A 34 11.18 8.58 13.99
C VAL A 34 11.38 7.32 13.16
N VAL A 35 11.49 7.49 11.85
CA VAL A 35 11.82 6.39 10.94
C VAL A 35 13.27 6.52 10.53
N LEU A 36 14.06 5.48 10.81
CA LEU A 36 15.46 5.38 10.40
C LEU A 36 15.56 4.54 9.13
N GLU A 37 16.07 5.11 8.07
CA GLU A 37 16.25 4.42 6.78
C GLU A 37 17.68 4.59 6.30
N ARG A 38 18.28 3.51 5.80
CA ARG A 38 19.65 3.52 5.27
C ARG A 38 19.74 4.11 3.86
N ASP A 39 18.68 3.99 3.07
CA ASP A 39 18.62 4.56 1.73
C ASP A 39 18.23 6.03 1.79
N THR A 40 18.72 6.83 0.87
CA THR A 40 18.13 8.15 0.62
C THR A 40 16.74 7.96 0.06
N LEU A 41 15.73 8.50 0.76
CA LEU A 41 14.36 8.45 0.29
C LEU A 41 14.17 9.40 -0.90
N PRO A 42 13.70 8.93 -2.04
CA PRO A 42 13.42 9.80 -3.19
C PRO A 42 12.20 10.68 -2.91
N SER A 43 12.16 11.86 -3.52
CA SER A 43 11.00 12.78 -3.46
C SER A 43 9.81 12.30 -4.29
N GLU A 44 10.06 11.45 -5.26
CA GLU A 44 9.07 10.87 -6.17
C GLU A 44 9.16 9.34 -6.15
N PRO A 45 8.10 8.60 -6.53
CA PRO A 45 8.13 7.14 -6.58
C PRO A 45 9.29 6.62 -7.42
N ALA A 46 10.27 5.98 -6.79
CA ALA A 46 11.45 5.45 -7.45
C ALA A 46 11.95 4.15 -6.79
N TYR A 47 12.68 3.37 -7.56
CA TYR A 47 13.32 2.16 -7.06
C TYR A 47 14.50 2.49 -6.14
N ARG A 48 14.65 1.74 -5.06
CA ARG A 48 15.73 1.88 -4.07
C ARG A 48 16.51 0.59 -3.91
N ALA A 49 17.77 0.70 -3.51
CA ALA A 49 18.62 -0.46 -3.25
C ALA A 49 18.08 -1.33 -2.11
N GLY A 50 17.50 -0.74 -1.08
CA GLY A 50 16.90 -1.44 0.06
C GLY A 50 15.59 -2.19 -0.24
N THR A 51 14.99 -1.96 -1.40
CA THR A 51 13.74 -2.62 -1.83
C THR A 51 13.86 -3.24 -3.23
N PRO A 52 14.83 -4.15 -3.48
CA PRO A 52 15.06 -4.71 -4.82
C PRO A 52 13.86 -5.46 -5.38
N GLN A 53 13.05 -6.06 -4.53
CA GLN A 53 11.79 -6.74 -4.89
C GLN A 53 10.76 -5.81 -5.54
N ALA A 54 10.89 -4.50 -5.40
CA ALA A 54 9.97 -3.54 -6.01
C ALA A 54 9.94 -3.58 -7.54
N ARG A 55 10.97 -4.19 -8.16
CA ARG A 55 11.05 -4.41 -9.63
C ARG A 55 10.21 -5.58 -10.12
N HIS A 56 9.74 -6.44 -9.22
CA HIS A 56 8.86 -7.56 -9.55
C HIS A 56 7.39 -7.12 -9.56
N VAL A 57 6.56 -7.92 -10.21
CA VAL A 57 5.11 -7.73 -10.18
C VAL A 57 4.59 -7.92 -8.76
N HIS A 58 3.79 -6.96 -8.31
CA HIS A 58 3.10 -7.00 -7.02
C HIS A 58 1.62 -6.69 -7.24
N ALA A 59 0.77 -7.29 -6.41
CA ALA A 59 -0.64 -6.98 -6.36
C ALA A 59 -0.99 -6.51 -4.95
N LEU A 60 -1.64 -5.36 -4.86
CA LEU A 60 -2.25 -4.90 -3.61
C LEU A 60 -3.63 -5.55 -3.51
N LEU A 61 -3.72 -6.59 -2.69
CA LEU A 61 -4.98 -7.30 -2.47
C LEU A 61 -5.95 -6.45 -1.65
N LEU A 62 -7.24 -6.74 -1.78
CA LEU A 62 -8.31 -5.96 -1.14
C LEU A 62 -8.14 -5.81 0.38
N SER A 63 -7.72 -6.86 1.08
CA SER A 63 -7.47 -6.79 2.53
C SER A 63 -6.32 -5.85 2.88
N GLY A 64 -5.23 -5.88 2.11
CA GLY A 64 -4.10 -4.96 2.26
C GLY A 64 -4.50 -3.51 1.95
N GLN A 65 -5.27 -3.29 0.90
CA GLN A 65 -5.81 -1.98 0.55
C GLN A 65 -6.66 -1.40 1.67
N ARG A 66 -7.58 -2.19 2.23
CA ARG A 66 -8.43 -1.77 3.36
C ARG A 66 -7.60 -1.42 4.59
N ALA A 67 -6.65 -2.26 4.96
CA ALA A 67 -5.75 -1.99 6.08
C ALA A 67 -4.94 -0.69 5.89
N LEU A 68 -4.44 -0.43 4.69
CA LEU A 68 -3.74 0.82 4.39
C LEU A 68 -4.68 2.04 4.42
N SER A 69 -5.92 1.90 3.94
CA SER A 69 -6.92 2.98 4.01
C SER A 69 -7.35 3.31 5.44
N GLU A 70 -7.33 2.32 6.35
CA GLU A 70 -7.56 2.54 7.78
C GLU A 70 -6.39 3.26 8.46
N LEU A 71 -5.15 2.90 8.10
CA LEU A 71 -3.94 3.51 8.66
C LEU A 71 -3.64 4.91 8.10
N PHE A 72 -3.98 5.13 6.84
CA PHE A 72 -3.66 6.36 6.10
C PHE A 72 -4.94 6.94 5.49
N PRO A 73 -5.64 7.82 6.21
CA PRO A 73 -6.82 8.49 5.66
C PRO A 73 -6.50 9.21 4.35
N GLY A 74 -7.27 8.95 3.29
CA GLY A 74 -7.00 9.49 1.97
C GLY A 74 -6.11 8.61 1.08
N PHE A 75 -5.70 7.42 1.53
CA PHE A 75 -4.81 6.53 0.78
C PHE A 75 -5.28 6.24 -0.65
N GLU A 76 -6.57 5.98 -0.87
CA GLU A 76 -7.09 5.71 -2.23
C GLU A 76 -7.04 6.93 -3.14
N GLN A 77 -7.27 8.12 -2.59
CA GLN A 77 -7.13 9.38 -3.33
C GLN A 77 -5.66 9.65 -3.69
N ASP A 78 -4.73 9.30 -2.80
CA ASP A 78 -3.30 9.40 -3.06
C ASP A 78 -2.87 8.41 -4.14
N LEU A 79 -3.37 7.17 -4.11
CA LEU A 79 -3.16 6.20 -5.19
C LEU A 79 -3.64 6.73 -6.54
N ALA A 80 -4.82 7.32 -6.60
CA ALA A 80 -5.36 7.90 -7.83
C ALA A 80 -4.49 9.04 -8.34
N ARG A 81 -3.99 9.92 -7.45
CA ARG A 81 -3.05 11.00 -7.80
C ARG A 81 -1.70 10.46 -8.29
N ALA A 82 -1.25 9.34 -7.74
CA ALA A 82 -0.04 8.65 -8.19
C ALA A 82 -0.22 7.89 -9.53
N GLY A 83 -1.40 7.96 -10.14
CA GLY A 83 -1.70 7.32 -11.42
C GLY A 83 -2.08 5.84 -11.30
N ALA A 84 -2.51 5.38 -10.14
CA ALA A 84 -3.03 4.03 -9.98
C ALA A 84 -4.32 3.85 -10.80
N VAL A 85 -4.40 2.72 -11.50
CA VAL A 85 -5.57 2.38 -12.34
C VAL A 85 -6.51 1.48 -11.54
N PRO A 86 -7.76 1.90 -11.28
CA PRO A 86 -8.72 1.04 -10.62
C PRO A 86 -9.10 -0.14 -11.52
N LEU A 87 -9.16 -1.33 -10.95
CA LEU A 87 -9.55 -2.58 -11.59
C LEU A 87 -10.78 -3.14 -10.87
N ARG A 88 -11.91 -3.14 -11.55
CA ARG A 88 -13.15 -3.77 -11.04
C ARG A 88 -13.03 -5.28 -11.16
N ALA A 89 -13.14 -5.96 -10.04
CA ALA A 89 -13.04 -7.41 -10.01
C ALA A 89 -14.16 -8.05 -10.83
N GLY A 90 -13.78 -8.98 -11.70
CA GLY A 90 -14.68 -9.70 -12.58
C GLY A 90 -15.09 -8.96 -13.86
N LEU A 91 -14.79 -7.64 -13.99
CA LEU A 91 -15.04 -6.88 -15.21
C LEU A 91 -13.75 -6.52 -15.97
N ASP A 92 -12.77 -5.96 -15.26
CA ASP A 92 -11.57 -5.41 -15.88
C ASP A 92 -10.42 -6.44 -15.93
N VAL A 93 -10.59 -7.59 -15.29
CA VAL A 93 -9.60 -8.68 -15.27
C VAL A 93 -10.22 -9.94 -15.88
N ARG A 94 -9.60 -10.45 -16.94
CA ARG A 94 -9.95 -11.73 -17.56
C ARG A 94 -8.96 -12.79 -17.10
N LEU A 95 -9.48 -13.85 -16.50
CA LEU A 95 -8.72 -15.04 -16.11
C LEU A 95 -8.99 -16.16 -17.10
N GLU A 96 -7.93 -16.61 -17.75
CA GLU A 96 -7.97 -17.75 -18.66
C GLU A 96 -7.07 -18.87 -18.15
N ARG A 97 -7.55 -20.11 -18.27
CA ARG A 97 -6.77 -21.31 -18.01
C ARG A 97 -6.84 -22.24 -19.21
N PRO A 98 -5.73 -22.82 -19.65
CA PRO A 98 -5.75 -23.81 -20.72
C PRO A 98 -6.73 -24.96 -20.39
N GLY A 99 -7.63 -25.26 -21.33
CA GLY A 99 -8.60 -26.34 -21.17
C GLY A 99 -9.86 -26.01 -20.37
N TYR A 100 -10.05 -24.77 -19.98
CA TYR A 100 -11.27 -24.31 -19.29
C TYR A 100 -11.84 -23.07 -19.96
N ASP A 101 -13.16 -22.93 -19.95
CA ASP A 101 -13.82 -21.71 -20.39
C ASP A 101 -13.44 -20.54 -19.46
N PRO A 102 -13.28 -19.31 -19.98
CA PRO A 102 -13.08 -18.13 -19.15
C PRO A 102 -14.26 -17.94 -18.20
N PHE A 103 -13.99 -17.45 -16.99
CA PHE A 103 -15.06 -17.03 -16.09
C PHE A 103 -15.94 -15.95 -16.76
N PRO A 104 -17.27 -16.03 -16.61
CA PRO A 104 -18.16 -15.00 -17.13
C PRO A 104 -17.83 -13.65 -16.50
N GLN A 105 -17.75 -12.60 -17.34
CA GLN A 105 -17.50 -11.24 -16.87
C GLN A 105 -18.72 -10.72 -16.12
N ARG A 106 -18.55 -10.39 -14.87
CA ARG A 106 -19.56 -9.76 -14.01
C ARG A 106 -18.89 -8.94 -12.93
N ASP A 107 -19.55 -7.88 -12.50
CA ASP A 107 -19.08 -7.09 -11.35
C ASP A 107 -19.19 -7.91 -10.05
N LEU A 108 -18.07 -8.04 -9.35
CA LEU A 108 -18.03 -8.71 -8.05
C LEU A 108 -18.17 -7.71 -6.88
N GLY A 109 -18.39 -6.42 -7.18
CA GLY A 109 -18.67 -5.39 -6.17
C GLY A 109 -17.45 -4.88 -5.43
N TRP A 110 -16.21 -5.10 -5.92
CA TRP A 110 -15.01 -4.55 -5.33
C TRP A 110 -13.96 -4.19 -6.38
N CYS A 111 -13.12 -3.22 -6.02
CA CYS A 111 -12.00 -2.75 -6.83
C CYS A 111 -10.67 -3.05 -6.15
N SER A 112 -9.65 -3.31 -6.96
CA SER A 112 -8.24 -3.22 -6.57
C SER A 112 -7.55 -2.16 -7.44
N TYR A 113 -6.25 -1.92 -7.22
CA TYR A 113 -5.50 -0.94 -8.01
C TYR A 113 -4.28 -1.58 -8.67
N ALA A 114 -4.12 -1.33 -9.97
CA ALA A 114 -2.86 -1.56 -10.65
C ALA A 114 -1.96 -0.36 -10.44
N VAL A 115 -0.86 -0.55 -9.73
CA VAL A 115 0.08 0.51 -9.36
C VAL A 115 1.46 -0.08 -9.17
N SER A 116 2.50 0.71 -9.45
CA SER A 116 3.87 0.27 -9.19
C SER A 116 4.17 0.23 -7.68
N ARG A 117 5.02 -0.71 -7.26
CA ARG A 117 5.41 -0.83 -5.85
C ARG A 117 6.00 0.46 -5.25
N PRO A 118 6.85 1.23 -5.98
CA PRO A 118 7.36 2.49 -5.46
C PRO A 118 6.31 3.57 -5.22
N ALA A 119 5.13 3.46 -5.83
CA ALA A 119 4.05 4.43 -5.68
C ALA A 119 3.08 4.10 -4.52
N ILE A 120 3.22 2.91 -3.91
CA ILE A 120 2.50 2.54 -2.70
C ILE A 120 3.33 2.94 -1.48
#